data_1414648e07d081b85814ae3674db777d
#
_entry.id   1414648e07d081b85814ae3674db777d
#
_cell.length_a   1.000
_cell.length_b   1.000
_cell.length_c   1.000
_cell.angle_alpha   90.00
_cell.angle_beta   90.00
_cell.angle_gamma   90.00
#
_symmetry.space_group_name_H-M   'P 1'
#
loop_
_entity.id
_entity.type
_entity.pdbx_description
1 polymer ?
#
loop_
_entity_poly.entity_id
_entity_poly.type
_entity_poly.pdbx_seq_one_letter_code
_entity_poly.pdbx_strand_id
1 'polypeptide(L)'
;MNDEDYQEEFEEEDYYDEPEDEYDGDSEDEEADHYAVRPNKTRIKKEIAEVFAMAEEICALSPAHIAEFELPESIEQAMRDAGKMGHNSARKRLLKYITAQLRKLDTAAIHEKLARMKNRSAHAVREHHQAERWRDQLLAANGNQQLTLFIEEFPTADSQHLRQLQRNAQKEAKEAKPPKSARLLYKYLKELIAEASGLPPFEEDAQDNQDAED
;
A
#
# COMPACT_ATOMS: atom_id res chain seq x y z
N MET A 1 22.67 -7.37 -24.68
CA MET A 1 23.24 -6.27 -23.90
C MET A 1 22.76 -6.53 -22.49
N ASN A 2 23.66 -6.94 -21.61
CA ASN A 2 23.36 -7.69 -20.41
C ASN A 2 22.80 -6.79 -19.32
N ASP A 3 21.60 -7.16 -18.82
CA ASP A 3 21.10 -6.70 -17.53
C ASP A 3 21.88 -7.47 -16.46
N GLU A 4 22.87 -6.83 -15.87
CA GLU A 4 23.61 -7.39 -14.75
C GLU A 4 22.77 -7.16 -13.49
N ASP A 5 22.33 -8.28 -12.91
CA ASP A 5 21.75 -8.42 -11.59
C ASP A 5 22.68 -7.79 -10.53
N TYR A 6 22.35 -6.60 -10.05
CA TYR A 6 22.92 -6.05 -8.83
C TYR A 6 22.22 -6.72 -7.64
N GLN A 7 22.65 -7.92 -7.30
CA GLN A 7 22.53 -8.44 -5.95
C GLN A 7 23.50 -7.66 -5.08
N GLU A 8 23.05 -6.56 -4.48
CA GLU A 8 23.80 -5.91 -3.40
C GLU A 8 23.77 -6.85 -2.19
N GLU A 9 24.88 -7.55 -2.01
CA GLU A 9 25.19 -8.26 -0.76
C GLU A 9 25.08 -7.25 0.38
N PHE A 10 24.18 -7.53 1.30
CA PHE A 10 23.99 -6.79 2.53
C PHE A 10 25.24 -7.02 3.40
N GLU A 11 26.23 -6.13 3.30
CA GLU A 11 27.40 -6.14 4.20
C GLU A 11 26.91 -5.84 5.62
N GLU A 12 26.83 -6.89 6.43
CA GLU A 12 26.31 -6.92 7.81
C GLU A 12 27.23 -6.26 8.85
N GLU A 13 28.39 -5.67 8.46
CA GLU A 13 29.48 -5.44 9.39
C GLU A 13 29.46 -4.11 10.18
N ASP A 14 28.61 -3.14 9.86
CA ASP A 14 28.74 -1.78 10.43
C ASP A 14 27.68 -1.37 11.49
N TYR A 15 26.96 -2.28 12.12
CA TYR A 15 25.85 -1.86 12.98
C TYR A 15 26.10 -1.87 14.50
N TYR A 16 27.22 -2.42 14.98
CA TYR A 16 27.50 -2.48 16.41
C TYR A 16 28.93 -2.07 16.73
N ASP A 17 29.18 -0.77 16.80
CA ASP A 17 30.26 -0.21 17.60
C ASP A 17 29.66 0.01 19.02
N GLU A 18 29.65 -1.04 19.83
CA GLU A 18 29.39 -0.92 21.26
C GLU A 18 30.71 -0.54 21.93
N PRO A 19 30.75 0.47 22.81
CA PRO A 19 31.92 0.67 23.63
C PRO A 19 32.16 -0.58 24.47
N GLU A 20 33.38 -1.10 24.46
CA GLU A 20 33.85 -2.15 25.36
C GLU A 20 33.82 -1.59 26.78
N ASP A 21 32.70 -1.78 27.51
CA ASP A 21 32.68 -1.60 28.94
C ASP A 21 33.54 -2.72 29.54
N GLU A 22 34.77 -2.35 29.98
CA GLU A 22 35.62 -3.16 30.87
C GLU A 22 34.79 -3.45 32.14
N TYR A 23 34.26 -4.65 32.21
CA TYR A 23 33.67 -5.19 33.43
C TYR A 23 34.77 -5.77 34.29
N ASP A 24 35.23 -4.96 35.25
CA ASP A 24 36.09 -5.40 36.35
C ASP A 24 35.25 -6.31 37.28
N GLY A 25 35.51 -7.60 37.19
CA GLY A 25 34.87 -8.60 38.05
C GLY A 25 35.54 -8.68 39.39
N ASP A 26 34.93 -8.24 40.43
CA ASP A 26 35.02 -8.88 41.76
C ASP A 26 33.88 -8.38 42.67
N SER A 27 32.86 -9.20 42.87
CA SER A 27 32.06 -9.24 44.11
C SER A 27 31.31 -10.58 44.15
N GLU A 28 31.82 -11.48 44.98
CA GLU A 28 31.09 -12.61 45.54
C GLU A 28 29.93 -12.05 46.40
N ASP A 29 28.68 -12.13 45.89
CA ASP A 29 27.48 -12.10 46.72
C ASP A 29 26.46 -13.10 46.21
N GLU A 30 26.13 -14.00 47.13
CA GLU A 30 25.27 -15.14 47.01
C GLU A 30 23.80 -14.75 46.76
N GLU A 31 23.10 -15.63 46.00
CA GLU A 31 21.66 -15.80 45.96
C GLU A 31 20.81 -14.71 45.31
N ALA A 32 20.70 -14.79 43.98
CA ALA A 32 19.41 -14.71 43.26
C ALA A 32 19.58 -15.24 41.86
N ASP A 33 19.06 -16.43 41.58
CA ASP A 33 18.85 -16.99 40.25
C ASP A 33 17.92 -16.10 39.40
N HIS A 34 18.33 -14.89 39.12
CA HIS A 34 17.82 -14.09 38.02
C HIS A 34 18.63 -14.49 36.77
N TYR A 35 18.29 -15.64 36.18
CA TYR A 35 18.55 -15.87 34.78
C TYR A 35 17.88 -14.75 33.99
N ALA A 36 18.53 -13.61 33.90
CA ALA A 36 18.21 -12.60 32.91
C ALA A 36 18.41 -13.29 31.58
N VAL A 37 17.30 -13.74 30.97
CA VAL A 37 17.29 -14.28 29.63
C VAL A 37 17.79 -13.16 28.71
N ARG A 38 19.11 -13.14 28.47
CA ARG A 38 19.70 -12.18 27.52
C ARG A 38 18.96 -12.35 26.22
N PRO A 39 18.30 -11.29 25.71
CA PRO A 39 17.55 -11.42 24.48
C PRO A 39 18.49 -11.93 23.40
N ASN A 40 18.06 -12.97 22.68
CA ASN A 40 18.84 -13.59 21.61
C ASN A 40 19.17 -12.52 20.57
N LYS A 41 20.46 -12.22 20.33
CA LYS A 41 20.93 -11.21 19.37
C LYS A 41 20.30 -11.41 17.99
N THR A 42 20.10 -12.65 17.55
CA THR A 42 19.43 -12.97 16.28
C THR A 42 17.96 -12.54 16.27
N ARG A 43 17.26 -12.71 17.39
CA ARG A 43 15.86 -12.25 17.52
C ARG A 43 15.76 -10.74 17.44
N ILE A 44 16.66 -10.02 18.15
CA ILE A 44 16.69 -8.55 18.09
C ILE A 44 16.99 -8.05 16.68
N LYS A 45 17.97 -8.66 15.98
CA LYS A 45 18.26 -8.31 14.58
C LYS A 45 17.04 -8.50 13.67
N LYS A 46 16.30 -9.60 13.85
CA LYS A 46 15.08 -9.87 13.08
C LYS A 46 13.99 -8.84 13.36
N GLU A 47 13.75 -8.51 14.63
CA GLU A 47 12.78 -7.49 15.03
C GLU A 47 13.13 -6.11 14.44
N ILE A 48 14.42 -5.73 14.44
CA ILE A 48 14.88 -4.49 13.83
C ILE A 48 14.64 -4.50 12.32
N ALA A 49 14.95 -5.61 11.65
CA ALA A 49 14.75 -5.74 10.21
C ALA A 49 13.27 -5.65 9.83
N GLU A 50 12.38 -6.25 10.63
CA GLU A 50 10.93 -6.16 10.44
C GLU A 50 10.42 -4.71 10.57
N VAL A 51 10.89 -3.98 11.60
CA VAL A 51 10.53 -2.55 11.78
C VAL A 51 11.14 -1.68 10.69
N PHE A 52 12.34 -2.01 10.21
CA PHE A 52 12.97 -1.30 9.09
C PHE A 52 12.17 -1.46 7.80
N ALA A 53 11.78 -2.69 7.46
CA ALA A 53 10.94 -2.97 6.30
C ALA A 53 9.59 -2.24 6.39
N MET A 54 8.95 -2.26 7.58
CA MET A 54 7.72 -1.51 7.83
C MET A 54 7.91 0.00 7.63
N ALA A 55 9.02 0.57 8.13
CA ALA A 55 9.33 1.98 7.95
C ALA A 55 9.51 2.33 6.47
N GLU A 56 10.19 1.48 5.70
CA GLU A 56 10.39 1.67 4.27
C GLU A 56 9.08 1.64 3.49
N GLU A 57 8.19 0.71 3.83
CA GLU A 57 6.85 0.63 3.24
C GLU A 57 6.00 1.87 3.54
N ILE A 58 6.01 2.36 4.79
CA ILE A 58 5.25 3.57 5.16
C ILE A 58 5.82 4.80 4.43
N CYS A 59 7.14 4.92 4.29
CA CYS A 59 7.76 6.02 3.53
C CYS A 59 7.41 6.03 2.03
N ALA A 60 6.99 4.90 1.47
CA ALA A 60 6.54 4.80 0.09
C ALA A 60 5.07 5.21 -0.10
N LEU A 61 4.32 5.43 0.98
CA LEU A 61 2.93 5.88 0.93
C LEU A 61 2.84 7.38 0.62
N SER A 62 1.65 7.82 0.17
CA SER A 62 1.37 9.24 0.01
C SER A 62 1.43 9.99 1.35
N PRO A 63 1.71 11.31 1.34
CA PRO A 63 1.73 12.12 2.55
C PRO A 63 0.43 12.08 3.36
N ALA A 64 -0.72 11.94 2.68
CA ALA A 64 -2.03 11.78 3.33
C ALA A 64 -2.12 10.48 4.12
N HIS A 65 -1.70 9.37 3.52
CA HIS A 65 -1.67 8.07 4.18
C HIS A 65 -0.65 8.00 5.33
N ILE A 66 0.49 8.70 5.22
CA ILE A 66 1.46 8.79 6.33
C ILE A 66 0.82 9.49 7.54
N ALA A 67 0.06 10.57 7.31
CA ALA A 67 -0.64 11.29 8.37
C ALA A 67 -1.67 10.43 9.12
N GLU A 68 -2.30 9.47 8.45
CA GLU A 68 -3.25 8.55 9.09
C GLU A 68 -2.62 7.74 10.25
N PHE A 69 -1.30 7.53 10.25
CA PHE A 69 -0.63 6.79 11.34
C PHE A 69 -0.58 7.56 12.65
N GLU A 70 -0.89 8.87 12.66
CA GLU A 70 -0.91 9.71 13.88
C GLU A 70 0.41 9.63 14.65
N LEU A 71 1.53 9.59 13.93
CA LEU A 71 2.86 9.52 14.51
C LEU A 71 3.32 10.90 15.01
N PRO A 72 4.28 10.96 15.93
CA PRO A 72 4.92 12.22 16.30
C PRO A 72 5.41 13.00 15.07
N GLU A 73 5.19 14.31 15.04
CA GLU A 73 5.48 15.19 13.91
C GLU A 73 6.90 15.02 13.35
N SER A 74 7.88 14.82 14.24
CA SER A 74 9.29 14.61 13.85
C SER A 74 9.51 13.32 13.05
N ILE A 75 8.76 12.26 13.36
CA ILE A 75 8.83 10.98 12.64
C ILE A 75 8.07 11.11 11.32
N GLU A 76 6.89 11.69 11.33
CA GLU A 76 6.09 11.91 10.14
C GLU A 76 6.83 12.76 9.10
N GLN A 77 7.46 13.85 9.52
CA GLN A 77 8.27 14.68 8.63
C GLN A 77 9.46 13.90 8.07
N ALA A 78 10.17 13.14 8.90
CA ALA A 78 11.27 12.30 8.46
C ALA A 78 10.83 11.25 7.42
N MET A 79 9.64 10.65 7.59
CA MET A 79 9.07 9.70 6.64
C MET A 79 8.73 10.36 5.30
N ARG A 80 8.11 11.54 5.32
CA ARG A 80 7.81 12.32 4.10
C ARG A 80 9.08 12.70 3.35
N ASP A 81 10.15 13.05 4.08
CA ASP A 81 11.42 13.41 3.47
C ASP A 81 12.11 12.17 2.88
N ALA A 82 12.09 11.03 3.59
CA ALA A 82 12.62 9.76 3.09
C ALA A 82 11.89 9.29 1.81
N GLY A 83 10.56 9.51 1.73
CA GLY A 83 9.75 9.18 0.56
C GLY A 83 10.14 9.99 -0.70
N LYS A 84 10.59 11.22 -0.52
CA LYS A 84 11.05 12.09 -1.63
C LYS A 84 12.49 11.80 -2.09
N MET A 85 13.27 11.08 -1.27
CA MET A 85 14.67 10.76 -1.57
C MET A 85 14.75 9.54 -2.47
N GLY A 86 15.65 9.58 -3.47
CA GLY A 86 16.05 8.39 -4.22
C GLY A 86 16.81 7.38 -3.34
N HIS A 87 17.07 6.19 -3.88
CA HIS A 87 17.84 5.14 -3.19
C HIS A 87 19.31 5.57 -3.03
N ASN A 88 19.65 6.19 -1.90
CA ASN A 88 20.99 6.67 -1.58
C ASN A 88 21.31 6.45 -0.10
N SER A 89 22.58 6.68 0.26
CA SER A 89 23.07 6.53 1.65
C SER A 89 22.37 7.47 2.64
N ALA A 90 21.96 8.67 2.19
CA ALA A 90 21.23 9.61 3.04
C ALA A 90 19.84 9.07 3.40
N ARG A 91 19.10 8.51 2.43
CA ARG A 91 17.82 7.84 2.67
C ARG A 91 17.98 6.66 3.65
N LYS A 92 19.02 5.83 3.47
CA LYS A 92 19.32 4.70 4.36
C LYS A 92 19.56 5.16 5.81
N ARG A 93 20.32 6.24 6.02
CA ARG A 93 20.53 6.83 7.34
C ARG A 93 19.22 7.36 7.95
N LEU A 94 18.38 8.03 7.16
CA LEU A 94 17.10 8.53 7.61
C LEU A 94 16.13 7.39 7.99
N LEU A 95 16.09 6.32 7.21
CA LEU A 95 15.33 5.10 7.52
C LEU A 95 15.81 4.44 8.82
N LYS A 96 17.12 4.36 9.06
CA LYS A 96 17.65 3.87 10.34
C LYS A 96 17.19 4.74 11.52
N TYR A 97 17.21 6.06 11.37
CA TYR A 97 16.67 6.98 12.39
C TYR A 97 15.18 6.74 12.64
N ILE A 98 14.37 6.67 11.58
CA ILE A 98 12.93 6.38 11.67
C ILE A 98 12.70 5.05 12.40
N THR A 99 13.42 4.00 12.02
CA THR A 99 13.34 2.67 12.65
C THR A 99 13.63 2.74 14.15
N ALA A 100 14.67 3.46 14.55
CA ALA A 100 15.02 3.63 15.96
C ALA A 100 13.94 4.39 16.74
N GLN A 101 13.24 5.35 16.13
CA GLN A 101 12.14 6.05 16.77
C GLN A 101 10.86 5.18 16.82
N LEU A 102 10.51 4.46 15.75
CA LEU A 102 9.35 3.58 15.71
C LEU A 102 9.42 2.47 16.77
N ARG A 103 10.61 1.93 17.03
CA ARG A 103 10.83 0.92 18.08
C ARG A 103 10.51 1.40 19.50
N LYS A 104 10.40 2.70 19.71
CA LYS A 104 9.98 3.28 21.00
C LYS A 104 8.45 3.40 21.14
N LEU A 105 7.73 3.17 20.04
CA LEU A 105 6.28 3.23 19.95
C LEU A 105 5.68 1.80 19.94
N ASP A 106 4.35 1.72 19.96
CA ASP A 106 3.65 0.45 19.77
C ASP A 106 3.72 0.03 18.28
N THR A 107 4.74 -0.74 17.95
CA THR A 107 4.97 -1.25 16.59
C THR A 107 3.87 -2.20 16.14
N ALA A 108 3.17 -2.89 17.06
CA ALA A 108 2.09 -3.81 16.71
C ALA A 108 0.88 -3.04 16.15
N ALA A 109 0.48 -1.95 16.78
CA ALA A 109 -0.60 -1.08 16.31
C ALA A 109 -0.28 -0.47 14.93
N ILE A 110 0.96 -0.03 14.72
CA ILE A 110 1.41 0.52 13.44
C ILE A 110 1.37 -0.55 12.35
N HIS A 111 1.85 -1.76 12.64
CA HIS A 111 1.83 -2.89 11.72
C HIS A 111 0.39 -3.28 11.33
N GLU A 112 -0.52 -3.35 12.30
CA GLU A 112 -1.93 -3.66 12.02
C GLU A 112 -2.58 -2.58 11.14
N LYS A 113 -2.28 -1.32 11.39
CA LYS A 113 -2.78 -0.20 10.56
C LYS A 113 -2.28 -0.28 9.14
N LEU A 114 -0.98 -0.55 8.95
CA LEU A 114 -0.39 -0.77 7.63
C LEU A 114 -1.02 -1.97 6.90
N ALA A 115 -1.26 -3.08 7.59
CA ALA A 115 -1.91 -4.25 7.01
C ALA A 115 -3.35 -3.94 6.58
N ARG A 116 -4.11 -3.17 7.36
CA ARG A 116 -5.47 -2.72 7.00
C ARG A 116 -5.44 -1.84 5.74
N MET A 117 -4.50 -0.90 5.65
CA MET A 117 -4.35 -0.04 4.46
C MET A 117 -4.01 -0.85 3.21
N LYS A 118 -3.08 -1.80 3.30
CA LYS A 118 -2.73 -2.71 2.19
C LYS A 118 -3.94 -3.55 1.73
N ASN A 119 -4.72 -4.06 2.67
CA ASN A 119 -5.92 -4.83 2.34
C ASN A 119 -6.98 -3.96 1.64
N ARG A 120 -7.17 -2.72 2.07
CA ARG A 120 -8.07 -1.75 1.39
C ARG A 120 -7.59 -1.44 -0.03
N SER A 121 -6.30 -1.17 -0.21
CA SER A 121 -5.70 -0.93 -1.53
C SER A 121 -5.82 -2.15 -2.45
N ALA A 122 -5.49 -3.35 -1.96
CA ALA A 122 -5.64 -4.58 -2.74
C ALA A 122 -7.12 -4.87 -3.11
N HIS A 123 -8.06 -4.46 -2.26
CA HIS A 123 -9.49 -4.57 -2.54
C HIS A 123 -9.90 -3.59 -3.65
N ALA A 124 -9.49 -2.34 -3.57
CA ALA A 124 -9.76 -1.32 -4.59
C ALA A 124 -9.21 -1.72 -5.97
N VAL A 125 -8.01 -2.30 -6.02
CA VAL A 125 -7.43 -2.85 -7.27
C VAL A 125 -8.29 -4.00 -7.84
N ARG A 126 -8.79 -4.90 -6.98
CA ARG A 126 -9.69 -5.99 -7.44
C ARG A 126 -11.02 -5.45 -7.99
N GLU A 127 -11.61 -4.47 -7.33
CA GLU A 127 -12.84 -3.79 -7.79
C GLU A 127 -12.62 -3.09 -9.13
N HIS A 128 -11.48 -2.40 -9.28
CA HIS A 128 -11.09 -1.78 -10.54
C HIS A 128 -11.03 -2.81 -11.68
N HIS A 129 -10.29 -3.90 -11.49
CA HIS A 129 -10.20 -4.96 -12.51
C HIS A 129 -11.53 -5.68 -12.75
N GLN A 130 -12.40 -5.80 -11.75
CA GLN A 130 -13.74 -6.35 -11.94
C GLN A 130 -14.60 -5.42 -12.80
N ALA A 131 -14.56 -4.12 -12.53
CA ALA A 131 -15.28 -3.12 -13.32
C ALA A 131 -14.79 -3.06 -14.76
N GLU A 132 -13.47 -3.16 -14.99
CA GLU A 132 -12.90 -3.23 -16.35
C GLU A 132 -13.36 -4.47 -17.10
N ARG A 133 -13.30 -5.63 -16.47
CA ARG A 133 -13.76 -6.90 -17.09
C ARG A 133 -15.24 -6.84 -17.48
N TRP A 134 -16.09 -6.34 -16.58
CA TRP A 134 -17.50 -6.19 -16.88
C TRP A 134 -17.77 -5.17 -18.00
N ARG A 135 -17.07 -4.03 -17.98
CA ARG A 135 -17.14 -3.05 -19.08
C ARG A 135 -16.81 -3.71 -20.42
N ASP A 136 -15.70 -4.42 -20.49
CA ASP A 136 -15.23 -5.02 -21.75
C ASP A 136 -16.18 -6.12 -22.22
N GLN A 137 -16.71 -6.94 -21.33
CA GLN A 137 -17.71 -7.96 -21.66
C GLN A 137 -19.01 -7.33 -22.17
N LEU A 138 -19.50 -6.28 -21.54
CA LEU A 138 -20.71 -5.57 -21.97
C LEU A 138 -20.53 -4.89 -23.32
N LEU A 139 -19.34 -4.32 -23.59
CA LEU A 139 -19.04 -3.67 -24.88
C LEU A 139 -18.83 -4.66 -26.01
N ALA A 140 -18.23 -5.82 -25.75
CA ALA A 140 -18.02 -6.87 -26.72
C ALA A 140 -19.29 -7.67 -27.05
N ALA A 141 -20.30 -7.67 -26.16
CA ALA A 141 -21.49 -8.47 -26.29
C ALA A 141 -22.43 -7.96 -27.41
N ASN A 142 -22.81 -8.86 -28.31
CA ASN A 142 -23.84 -8.62 -29.32
C ASN A 142 -25.23 -9.04 -28.83
N GLY A 143 -25.63 -8.58 -27.64
CA GLY A 143 -26.94 -8.94 -27.07
C GLY A 143 -27.05 -8.62 -25.56
N ASN A 144 -28.17 -9.02 -24.96
CA ASN A 144 -28.47 -8.72 -23.58
C ASN A 144 -27.94 -9.77 -22.58
N GLN A 145 -27.29 -10.84 -23.03
CA GLN A 145 -26.91 -11.95 -22.14
C GLN A 145 -25.95 -11.51 -21.05
N GLN A 146 -24.89 -10.80 -21.38
CA GLN A 146 -23.92 -10.30 -20.39
C GLN A 146 -24.55 -9.28 -19.42
N LEU A 147 -25.46 -8.47 -19.93
CA LEU A 147 -26.22 -7.52 -19.11
C LEU A 147 -27.12 -8.25 -18.12
N THR A 148 -27.77 -9.35 -18.52
CA THR A 148 -28.59 -10.17 -17.61
C THR A 148 -27.71 -10.78 -16.50
N LEU A 149 -26.57 -11.35 -16.85
CA LEU A 149 -25.62 -11.91 -15.87
C LEU A 149 -25.10 -10.84 -14.90
N PHE A 150 -24.84 -9.64 -15.37
CA PHE A 150 -24.43 -8.53 -14.50
C PHE A 150 -25.54 -8.14 -13.51
N ILE A 151 -26.81 -8.05 -13.97
CA ILE A 151 -27.94 -7.71 -13.11
C ILE A 151 -28.24 -8.82 -12.07
N GLU A 152 -28.02 -10.08 -12.45
CA GLU A 152 -28.13 -11.21 -11.52
C GLU A 152 -27.09 -11.12 -10.39
N GLU A 153 -25.85 -10.70 -10.71
CA GLU A 153 -24.78 -10.50 -9.74
C GLU A 153 -24.97 -9.20 -8.92
N PHE A 154 -25.48 -8.12 -9.56
CA PHE A 154 -25.72 -6.81 -8.95
C PHE A 154 -27.18 -6.37 -9.09
N PRO A 155 -28.09 -6.83 -8.21
CA PRO A 155 -29.53 -6.57 -8.33
C PRO A 155 -29.92 -5.07 -8.16
N THR A 156 -29.06 -4.26 -7.55
CA THR A 156 -29.24 -2.81 -7.39
C THR A 156 -29.05 -2.02 -8.68
N ALA A 157 -28.51 -2.68 -9.73
CA ALA A 157 -28.20 -2.03 -10.99
C ALA A 157 -29.45 -1.63 -11.80
N ASP A 158 -29.49 -0.38 -12.27
CA ASP A 158 -30.53 0.06 -13.21
C ASP A 158 -30.28 -0.54 -14.61
N SER A 159 -31.13 -1.48 -14.96
CA SER A 159 -31.06 -2.20 -16.24
C SER A 159 -31.28 -1.29 -17.46
N GLN A 160 -32.10 -0.24 -17.32
CA GLN A 160 -32.35 0.70 -18.42
C GLN A 160 -31.15 1.60 -18.64
N HIS A 161 -30.59 2.12 -17.57
CA HIS A 161 -29.39 2.96 -17.62
C HIS A 161 -28.20 2.20 -18.22
N LEU A 162 -27.94 0.96 -17.78
CA LEU A 162 -26.90 0.11 -18.32
C LEU A 162 -27.06 -0.15 -19.84
N ARG A 163 -28.29 -0.48 -20.28
CA ARG A 163 -28.57 -0.69 -21.71
C ARG A 163 -28.33 0.57 -22.53
N GLN A 164 -28.69 1.72 -21.98
CA GLN A 164 -28.45 3.00 -22.68
C GLN A 164 -26.97 3.30 -22.82
N LEU A 165 -26.18 3.15 -21.73
CA LEU A 165 -24.74 3.36 -21.75
C LEU A 165 -24.04 2.38 -22.70
N GLN A 166 -24.41 1.09 -22.67
CA GLN A 166 -23.87 0.07 -23.57
C GLN A 166 -24.11 0.43 -25.04
N ARG A 167 -25.36 0.78 -25.42
CA ARG A 167 -25.70 1.14 -26.80
C ARG A 167 -24.96 2.39 -27.26
N ASN A 168 -24.88 3.41 -26.40
CA ASN A 168 -24.18 4.65 -26.70
C ASN A 168 -22.68 4.40 -26.90
N ALA A 169 -22.05 3.61 -26.02
CA ALA A 169 -20.63 3.28 -26.11
C ALA A 169 -20.32 2.45 -27.38
N GLN A 170 -21.17 1.49 -27.73
CA GLN A 170 -21.04 0.72 -28.98
C GLN A 170 -21.21 1.60 -30.23
N LYS A 171 -22.12 2.59 -30.18
CA LYS A 171 -22.29 3.55 -31.27
C LYS A 171 -21.08 4.48 -31.39
N GLU A 172 -20.58 5.01 -30.29
CA GLU A 172 -19.36 5.84 -30.25
C GLU A 172 -18.16 5.09 -30.84
N ALA A 173 -17.98 3.80 -30.48
CA ALA A 173 -16.91 2.96 -31.01
C ALA A 173 -17.03 2.75 -32.54
N LYS A 174 -18.25 2.54 -33.07
CA LYS A 174 -18.48 2.41 -34.49
C LYS A 174 -18.24 3.68 -35.30
N GLU A 175 -18.54 4.82 -34.68
CA GLU A 175 -18.39 6.16 -35.30
C GLU A 175 -16.99 6.75 -35.06
N ALA A 176 -16.06 5.99 -34.45
CA ALA A 176 -14.72 6.45 -34.03
C ALA A 176 -14.75 7.76 -33.22
N LYS A 177 -15.78 7.94 -32.41
CA LYS A 177 -15.94 9.08 -31.50
C LYS A 177 -15.20 8.83 -30.17
N PRO A 178 -14.87 9.91 -29.42
CA PRO A 178 -14.29 9.77 -28.09
C PRO A 178 -15.17 8.89 -27.20
N PRO A 179 -14.60 7.94 -26.40
CA PRO A 179 -15.34 6.92 -25.66
C PRO A 179 -15.97 7.47 -24.36
N LYS A 180 -16.83 8.48 -24.46
CA LYS A 180 -17.49 9.11 -23.31
C LYS A 180 -18.41 8.14 -22.58
N SER A 181 -19.28 7.45 -23.33
CA SER A 181 -20.24 6.51 -22.75
C SER A 181 -19.54 5.27 -22.15
N ALA A 182 -18.43 4.82 -22.71
CA ALA A 182 -17.63 3.73 -22.14
C ALA A 182 -17.01 4.14 -20.80
N ARG A 183 -16.54 5.38 -20.64
CA ARG A 183 -16.05 5.93 -19.35
C ARG A 183 -17.18 6.03 -18.31
N LEU A 184 -18.35 6.52 -18.72
CA LEU A 184 -19.52 6.59 -17.84
C LEU A 184 -19.99 5.20 -17.41
N LEU A 185 -19.99 4.23 -18.33
CA LEU A 185 -20.30 2.84 -18.04
C LEU A 185 -19.33 2.28 -16.98
N TYR A 186 -18.02 2.45 -17.20
CA TYR A 186 -17.01 2.02 -16.22
C TYR A 186 -17.22 2.64 -14.83
N LYS A 187 -17.47 3.97 -14.78
CA LYS A 187 -17.71 4.67 -13.51
C LYS A 187 -18.92 4.10 -12.77
N TYR A 188 -20.02 3.89 -13.49
CA TYR A 188 -21.23 3.32 -12.92
C TYR A 188 -21.05 1.88 -12.42
N LEU A 189 -20.31 1.05 -13.19
CA LEU A 189 -19.96 -0.31 -12.77
C LEU A 189 -19.09 -0.32 -11.50
N LYS A 190 -18.09 0.58 -11.45
CA LYS A 190 -17.21 0.72 -10.27
C LYS A 190 -18.01 1.11 -9.02
N GLU A 191 -18.96 2.05 -9.14
CA GLU A 191 -19.84 2.46 -8.04
C GLU A 191 -20.71 1.30 -7.53
N LEU A 192 -21.32 0.52 -8.42
CA LEU A 192 -22.14 -0.64 -8.04
C LEU A 192 -21.32 -1.75 -7.35
N ILE A 193 -20.13 -2.02 -7.85
CA ILE A 193 -19.23 -3.04 -7.28
C ILE A 193 -18.76 -2.59 -5.89
N ALA A 194 -18.41 -1.33 -5.72
CA ALA A 194 -18.01 -0.76 -4.43
C ALA A 194 -19.18 -0.78 -3.41
N GLU A 195 -20.42 -0.45 -3.84
CA GLU A 195 -21.59 -0.55 -2.99
C GLU A 195 -21.87 -1.98 -2.54
N ALA A 196 -21.74 -2.94 -3.44
CA ALA A 196 -21.92 -4.37 -3.13
C ALA A 196 -20.85 -4.92 -2.17
N SER A 197 -19.63 -4.38 -2.20
CA SER A 197 -18.55 -4.78 -1.31
C SER A 197 -18.72 -4.29 0.13
N GLY A 198 -19.54 -3.26 0.36
CA GLY A 198 -19.81 -2.68 1.69
C GLY A 198 -18.61 -1.98 2.32
N LEU A 199 -17.51 -1.80 1.61
CA LEU A 199 -16.35 -1.06 2.07
C LEU A 199 -16.44 0.41 1.63
N PRO A 200 -16.02 1.37 2.46
CA PRO A 200 -15.98 2.75 2.04
C PRO A 200 -15.01 2.91 0.85
N PRO A 201 -15.31 3.79 -0.11
CA PRO A 201 -14.46 3.99 -1.27
C PRO A 201 -13.05 4.35 -0.83
N PHE A 202 -12.05 3.74 -1.46
CA PHE A 202 -10.66 4.14 -1.31
C PHE A 202 -10.50 5.49 -2.03
N GLU A 203 -10.19 6.53 -1.28
CA GLU A 203 -9.85 7.83 -1.88
C GLU A 203 -8.46 7.68 -2.53
N GLU A 204 -8.43 7.45 -3.82
CA GLU A 204 -7.23 7.63 -4.63
C GLU A 204 -6.90 9.13 -4.59
N ASP A 205 -5.69 9.48 -4.18
CA ASP A 205 -5.22 10.87 -4.21
C ASP A 205 -5.51 11.48 -5.59
N ALA A 206 -6.35 12.49 -5.64
CA ALA A 206 -6.90 13.10 -6.85
C ALA A 206 -5.86 13.89 -7.69
N GLN A 207 -4.58 13.53 -7.62
CA GLN A 207 -3.49 14.27 -8.26
C GLN A 207 -3.17 13.86 -9.70
N ASP A 208 -3.73 12.74 -10.21
CA ASP A 208 -3.34 12.22 -11.54
C ASP A 208 -4.26 12.63 -12.70
N ASN A 209 -5.26 13.51 -12.47
CA ASN A 209 -6.24 13.87 -13.50
C ASN A 209 -6.12 15.29 -14.08
N GLN A 210 -5.03 16.04 -13.79
CA GLN A 210 -4.87 17.39 -14.33
C GLN A 210 -4.16 17.49 -15.69
N ASP A 211 -3.54 16.42 -16.17
CA ASP A 211 -2.79 16.45 -17.45
C ASP A 211 -3.60 15.98 -18.68
N ALA A 212 -4.91 15.85 -18.59
CA ALA A 212 -5.75 15.34 -19.68
C ALA A 212 -6.68 16.39 -20.34
N GLU A 213 -6.52 17.67 -20.03
CA GLU A 213 -7.36 18.77 -20.59
C GLU A 213 -6.55 19.84 -21.37
N ASP A 214 -5.47 19.47 -22.09
CA ASP A 214 -4.86 20.34 -23.11
C ASP A 214 -4.86 19.70 -24.49
#